data_42033eb7d52b18077b1f0a84f06485f7
#
_entry.id   42033eb7d52b18077b1f0a84f06485f7
#
_cell.length_a   1.000
_cell.length_b   1.000
_cell.length_c   1.000
_cell.angle_alpha   90.00
_cell.angle_beta   90.00
_cell.angle_gamma   90.00
#
_symmetry.space_group_name_H-M   'P 1'
#
loop_
_entity.id
_entity.type
_entity.pdbx_description
1 polymer ?
#
loop_
_entity_poly.entity_id
_entity_poly.type
_entity_poly.pdbx_seq_one_letter_code
_entity_poly.pdbx_strand_id
1 'polypeptide(L)'
;MAATVDPLEARLLPSDAVRIGLIVPVSGVLGLMGPCAINCAVLAAEELNAGGGVLGRPVELVLVDGGRPAREVAAEVAGLVRSGTVQAVAGAHASDVRVAVVAAIAGRVPFVYAPPYEGGGRAPGVYFLGETPDRQLAPGIEWLAGTRRARRWYLLGNDYIWPRLVHASARGRLRAAGASVVGESLVRYGEAVRLLDRVAAARPDAILLTLIGSDLVAFNRAYAAAGLGAARLCGALEEHGLLGIGGDGTGELYASMGYFRDLPTAASLGFSQRYTARFGEDAPMLNAHGHGCYEAVAMLAALCARAGSLAVPALDAVADGTVITSARGTLTLLDRQVRHPVHLGRADGLEFFLQKPFQ
;
A
#
# COMPACT_ATOMS: atom_id res chain seq x y z
N MET A 1 -19.65 -9.27 15.86
CA MET A 1 -20.53 -8.79 14.81
C MET A 1 -19.70 -8.17 13.71
N ALA A 2 -20.12 -8.24 12.45
CA ALA A 2 -19.35 -7.73 11.33
C ALA A 2 -19.08 -6.24 11.54
N ALA A 3 -17.79 -5.89 11.52
CA ALA A 3 -17.36 -4.52 11.71
C ALA A 3 -17.56 -3.64 10.46
N THR A 4 -18.22 -4.15 9.40
CA THR A 4 -18.41 -3.44 8.13
C THR A 4 -19.85 -3.00 7.94
N VAL A 5 -20.02 -1.75 7.53
CA VAL A 5 -21.31 -1.12 7.25
C VAL A 5 -21.28 -0.50 5.86
N ASP A 6 -22.36 -0.64 5.10
CA ASP A 6 -22.53 0.06 3.82
C ASP A 6 -22.64 1.58 4.04
N PRO A 7 -22.08 2.44 3.16
CA PRO A 7 -22.13 3.89 3.33
C PRO A 7 -23.55 4.48 3.40
N LEU A 8 -24.51 3.89 2.69
CA LEU A 8 -25.91 4.34 2.76
C LEU A 8 -26.55 3.94 4.09
N GLU A 9 -26.36 2.69 4.52
CA GLU A 9 -26.81 2.21 5.81
C GLU A 9 -26.22 3.04 6.95
N ALA A 10 -24.91 3.31 6.90
CA ALA A 10 -24.23 4.15 7.88
C ALA A 10 -24.82 5.56 8.01
N ARG A 11 -25.37 6.13 6.94
CA ARG A 11 -26.06 7.44 6.97
C ARG A 11 -27.45 7.37 7.55
N LEU A 12 -28.13 6.24 7.41
CA LEU A 12 -29.52 6.07 7.82
C LEU A 12 -29.63 5.60 9.27
N LEU A 13 -28.69 4.80 9.74
CA LEU A 13 -28.74 4.20 11.07
C LEU A 13 -27.83 4.96 12.04
N PRO A 14 -28.37 5.51 13.14
CA PRO A 14 -27.56 6.07 14.20
C PRO A 14 -26.71 4.99 14.85
N SER A 15 -25.49 5.33 15.27
CA SER A 15 -24.59 4.45 16.00
C SER A 15 -23.74 5.28 16.96
N ASP A 16 -23.44 4.71 18.12
CA ASP A 16 -22.48 5.25 19.09
C ASP A 16 -21.04 4.80 18.78
N ALA A 17 -20.85 3.95 17.78
CA ALA A 17 -19.54 3.49 17.34
C ALA A 17 -18.66 4.62 16.79
N VAL A 18 -17.34 4.44 16.87
CA VAL A 18 -16.40 5.19 16.06
C VAL A 18 -16.38 4.59 14.66
N ARG A 19 -16.96 5.31 13.70
CA ARG A 19 -17.00 4.88 12.30
C ARG A 19 -15.78 5.40 11.54
N ILE A 20 -15.05 4.45 10.96
CA ILE A 20 -13.88 4.70 10.14
C ILE A 20 -14.25 4.50 8.68
N GLY A 21 -14.12 5.52 7.85
CA GLY A 21 -14.23 5.39 6.40
C GLY A 21 -13.04 4.59 5.88
N LEU A 22 -13.25 3.32 5.55
CA LEU A 22 -12.22 2.44 5.00
C LEU A 22 -12.22 2.55 3.47
N ILE A 23 -11.19 3.22 2.93
CA ILE A 23 -11.03 3.40 1.48
C ILE A 23 -10.12 2.29 0.95
N VAL A 24 -10.71 1.33 0.25
CA VAL A 24 -9.98 0.23 -0.40
C VAL A 24 -10.56 0.00 -1.79
N PRO A 25 -9.74 -0.27 -2.82
CA PRO A 25 -10.25 -0.53 -4.16
C PRO A 25 -10.86 -1.93 -4.21
N VAL A 26 -12.15 -2.00 -4.55
CA VAL A 26 -12.85 -3.23 -4.87
C VAL A 26 -13.23 -3.31 -6.35
N SER A 27 -12.90 -2.26 -7.09
CA SER A 27 -13.07 -2.15 -8.55
C SER A 27 -11.80 -1.57 -9.21
N GLY A 28 -11.83 -1.42 -10.53
CA GLY A 28 -10.74 -0.81 -11.29
C GLY A 28 -9.45 -1.61 -11.28
N VAL A 29 -8.35 -0.94 -11.61
CA VAL A 29 -7.03 -1.55 -11.80
C VAL A 29 -6.48 -2.22 -10.53
N LEU A 30 -6.84 -1.73 -9.36
CA LEU A 30 -6.39 -2.24 -8.05
C LEU A 30 -7.40 -3.18 -7.37
N GLY A 31 -8.52 -3.53 -8.00
CA GLY A 31 -9.61 -4.29 -7.36
C GLY A 31 -9.20 -5.62 -6.73
N LEU A 32 -8.13 -6.25 -7.23
CA LEU A 32 -7.61 -7.51 -6.69
C LEU A 32 -7.13 -7.42 -5.23
N MET A 33 -6.72 -6.25 -4.75
CA MET A 33 -6.24 -6.08 -3.38
C MET A 33 -7.38 -5.90 -2.35
N GLY A 34 -8.57 -5.54 -2.80
CA GLY A 34 -9.71 -5.21 -1.94
C GLY A 34 -10.07 -6.28 -0.92
N PRO A 35 -10.29 -7.55 -1.31
CA PRO A 35 -10.72 -8.59 -0.39
C PRO A 35 -9.76 -8.81 0.80
N CYS A 36 -8.45 -8.89 0.56
CA CYS A 36 -7.47 -9.01 1.64
C CYS A 36 -7.44 -7.74 2.53
N ALA A 37 -7.49 -6.56 1.91
CA ALA A 37 -7.46 -5.29 2.63
C ALA A 37 -8.68 -5.12 3.55
N ILE A 38 -9.86 -5.52 3.10
CA ILE A 38 -11.08 -5.52 3.92
C ILE A 38 -10.94 -6.50 5.09
N ASN A 39 -10.53 -7.75 4.83
CA ASN A 39 -10.36 -8.74 5.88
C ASN A 39 -9.37 -8.29 6.95
N CYS A 40 -8.23 -7.72 6.56
CA CYS A 40 -7.23 -7.23 7.49
C CYS A 40 -7.75 -6.06 8.35
N ALA A 41 -8.48 -5.11 7.74
CA ALA A 41 -9.09 -4.02 8.49
C ALA A 41 -10.21 -4.51 9.43
N VAL A 42 -11.01 -5.51 9.00
CA VAL A 42 -12.03 -6.16 9.84
C VAL A 42 -11.39 -6.86 11.04
N LEU A 43 -10.29 -7.60 10.82
CA LEU A 43 -9.56 -8.24 11.92
C LEU A 43 -9.10 -7.21 12.95
N ALA A 44 -8.52 -6.08 12.51
CA ALA A 44 -8.11 -5.00 13.40
C ALA A 44 -9.29 -4.42 14.20
N ALA A 45 -10.42 -4.16 13.53
CA ALA A 45 -11.61 -3.62 14.19
C ALA A 45 -12.21 -4.60 15.20
N GLU A 46 -12.26 -5.90 14.89
CA GLU A 46 -12.75 -6.94 15.79
C GLU A 46 -11.83 -7.10 17.02
N GLU A 47 -10.51 -7.09 16.83
CA GLU A 47 -9.54 -7.15 17.94
C GLU A 47 -9.65 -5.91 18.86
N LEU A 48 -9.80 -4.72 18.27
CA LEU A 48 -10.05 -3.49 19.02
C LEU A 48 -11.35 -3.58 19.82
N ASN A 49 -12.44 -4.06 19.19
CA ASN A 49 -13.74 -4.18 19.83
C ASN A 49 -13.71 -5.20 21.00
N ALA A 50 -12.96 -6.28 20.85
CA ALA A 50 -12.71 -7.23 21.95
C ALA A 50 -11.96 -6.59 23.13
N GLY A 51 -11.13 -5.58 22.86
CA GLY A 51 -10.39 -4.78 23.84
C GLY A 51 -11.14 -3.55 24.39
N GLY A 52 -12.43 -3.35 24.07
CA GLY A 52 -13.23 -2.20 24.52
C GLY A 52 -13.34 -1.07 23.51
N GLY A 53 -12.87 -1.26 22.30
CA GLY A 53 -13.00 -0.31 21.18
C GLY A 53 -12.05 0.87 21.24
N VAL A 54 -12.43 1.97 20.60
CA VAL A 54 -11.69 3.23 20.59
C VAL A 54 -12.40 4.24 21.50
N LEU A 55 -11.70 4.72 22.52
CA LEU A 55 -12.26 5.63 23.54
C LEU A 55 -13.54 5.07 24.21
N GLY A 56 -13.59 3.75 24.45
CA GLY A 56 -14.76 3.07 25.04
C GLY A 56 -15.93 2.88 24.09
N ARG A 57 -15.76 3.11 22.81
CA ARG A 57 -16.80 3.01 21.77
C ARG A 57 -16.42 1.89 20.78
N PRO A 58 -17.39 1.07 20.33
CA PRO A 58 -17.13 0.11 19.26
C PRO A 58 -16.58 0.78 17.99
N VAL A 59 -15.81 0.03 17.20
CA VAL A 59 -15.33 0.45 15.89
C VAL A 59 -16.19 -0.19 14.79
N GLU A 60 -16.67 0.61 13.87
CA GLU A 60 -17.35 0.18 12.62
C GLU A 60 -16.57 0.70 11.41
N LEU A 61 -16.47 -0.10 10.36
CA LEU A 61 -15.81 0.26 9.10
C LEU A 61 -16.87 0.57 8.04
N VAL A 62 -16.86 1.79 7.53
CA VAL A 62 -17.72 2.21 6.42
C VAL A 62 -16.93 2.06 5.13
N LEU A 63 -17.29 1.09 4.30
CA LEU A 63 -16.54 0.74 3.09
C LEU A 63 -16.76 1.78 1.99
N VAL A 64 -15.65 2.27 1.42
CA VAL A 64 -15.65 3.17 0.27
C VAL A 64 -14.76 2.56 -0.82
N ASP A 65 -15.30 2.36 -2.01
CA ASP A 65 -14.52 1.84 -3.14
C ASP A 65 -13.50 2.87 -3.65
N GLY A 66 -12.24 2.64 -3.31
CA GLY A 66 -11.08 3.45 -3.72
C GLY A 66 -10.60 3.18 -5.16
N GLY A 67 -11.22 2.25 -5.90
CA GLY A 67 -10.90 1.93 -7.30
C GLY A 67 -11.60 2.84 -8.32
N ARG A 68 -12.56 3.66 -7.88
CA ARG A 68 -13.28 4.63 -8.70
C ARG A 68 -12.43 5.88 -8.98
N PRO A 69 -12.87 6.75 -9.92
CA PRO A 69 -12.20 8.04 -10.17
C PRO A 69 -11.98 8.85 -8.89
N ALA A 70 -10.78 9.39 -8.71
CA ALA A 70 -10.35 10.06 -7.47
C ALA A 70 -11.31 11.15 -6.98
N ARG A 71 -11.91 11.93 -7.91
CA ARG A 71 -12.90 12.97 -7.59
C ARG A 71 -14.19 12.41 -6.98
N GLU A 72 -14.61 11.23 -7.42
CA GLU A 72 -15.86 10.59 -6.94
C GLU A 72 -15.65 10.03 -5.54
N VAL A 73 -14.53 9.33 -5.32
CA VAL A 73 -14.13 8.86 -3.99
C VAL A 73 -14.02 10.01 -3.01
N ALA A 74 -13.33 11.08 -3.40
CA ALA A 74 -13.18 12.27 -2.56
C ALA A 74 -14.52 12.95 -2.22
N ALA A 75 -15.44 13.02 -3.19
CA ALA A 75 -16.77 13.60 -2.96
C ALA A 75 -17.61 12.76 -1.99
N GLU A 76 -17.56 11.43 -2.11
CA GLU A 76 -18.26 10.52 -1.20
C GLU A 76 -17.68 10.61 0.22
N VAL A 77 -16.36 10.50 0.38
CA VAL A 77 -15.70 10.61 1.69
C VAL A 77 -16.00 11.95 2.34
N ALA A 78 -15.89 13.06 1.59
CA ALA A 78 -16.23 14.38 2.11
C ALA A 78 -17.72 14.48 2.52
N GLY A 79 -18.61 13.80 1.82
CA GLY A 79 -20.03 13.69 2.20
C GLY A 79 -20.22 12.97 3.53
N LEU A 80 -19.56 11.81 3.72
CA LEU A 80 -19.59 11.03 4.96
C LEU A 80 -18.99 11.81 6.15
N VAL A 81 -17.92 12.55 5.92
CA VAL A 81 -17.29 13.39 6.94
C VAL A 81 -18.20 14.58 7.33
N ARG A 82 -18.76 15.28 6.34
CA ARG A 82 -19.63 16.45 6.61
C ARG A 82 -20.91 16.08 7.33
N SER A 83 -21.47 14.91 7.05
CA SER A 83 -22.67 14.42 7.77
C SER A 83 -22.36 13.86 9.17
N GLY A 84 -21.06 13.78 9.56
CA GLY A 84 -20.66 13.14 10.80
C GLY A 84 -20.82 11.61 10.79
N THR A 85 -21.12 11.02 9.63
CA THR A 85 -21.25 9.56 9.49
C THR A 85 -19.94 8.84 9.79
N VAL A 86 -18.78 9.40 9.40
CA VAL A 86 -17.45 8.89 9.74
C VAL A 86 -16.66 9.93 10.51
N GLN A 87 -15.90 9.48 11.52
CA GLN A 87 -15.07 10.31 12.40
C GLN A 87 -13.58 10.16 12.10
N ALA A 88 -13.20 9.23 11.23
CA ALA A 88 -11.83 9.00 10.80
C ALA A 88 -11.80 8.34 9.43
N VAL A 89 -10.65 8.36 8.76
CA VAL A 89 -10.43 7.70 7.47
C VAL A 89 -9.17 6.83 7.57
N ALA A 90 -9.21 5.64 6.97
CA ALA A 90 -8.07 4.75 6.84
C ALA A 90 -8.13 4.03 5.49
N GLY A 91 -7.00 3.48 5.02
CA GLY A 91 -7.06 2.59 3.87
C GLY A 91 -5.81 2.52 3.01
N ALA A 92 -5.94 1.71 1.96
CA ALA A 92 -4.92 1.48 0.95
C ALA A 92 -5.54 1.67 -0.44
N HIS A 93 -5.06 2.66 -1.18
CA HIS A 93 -5.54 3.02 -2.52
C HIS A 93 -4.49 3.85 -3.26
N ALA A 94 -4.71 4.21 -4.51
CA ALA A 94 -3.77 4.99 -5.31
C ALA A 94 -3.53 6.41 -4.74
N SER A 95 -2.35 6.98 -5.02
CA SER A 95 -1.95 8.29 -4.49
C SER A 95 -2.78 9.46 -5.02
N ASP A 96 -3.35 9.38 -6.22
CA ASP A 96 -4.24 10.39 -6.76
C ASP A 96 -5.56 10.47 -5.96
N VAL A 97 -6.11 9.32 -5.54
CA VAL A 97 -7.25 9.24 -4.63
C VAL A 97 -6.88 9.86 -3.28
N ARG A 98 -5.71 9.52 -2.71
CA ARG A 98 -5.24 10.13 -1.46
C ARG A 98 -5.18 11.64 -1.54
N VAL A 99 -4.57 12.18 -2.59
CA VAL A 99 -4.46 13.65 -2.78
C VAL A 99 -5.84 14.30 -2.83
N ALA A 100 -6.77 13.73 -3.59
CA ALA A 100 -8.13 14.24 -3.71
C ALA A 100 -8.90 14.16 -2.37
N VAL A 101 -8.81 13.04 -1.66
CA VAL A 101 -9.46 12.85 -0.34
C VAL A 101 -8.90 13.82 0.69
N VAL A 102 -7.57 13.96 0.81
CA VAL A 102 -6.94 14.90 1.76
C VAL A 102 -7.43 16.34 1.52
N ALA A 103 -7.49 16.77 0.26
CA ALA A 103 -8.02 18.09 -0.07
C ALA A 103 -9.51 18.22 0.29
N ALA A 104 -10.32 17.20 0.07
CA ALA A 104 -11.76 17.23 0.29
C ALA A 104 -12.15 17.19 1.78
N ILE A 105 -11.44 16.42 2.62
CA ILE A 105 -11.68 16.36 4.07
C ILE A 105 -11.08 17.57 4.81
N ALA A 106 -10.04 18.20 4.25
CA ALA A 106 -9.46 19.46 4.76
C ALA A 106 -9.13 19.43 6.27
N GLY A 107 -8.57 18.33 6.76
CA GLY A 107 -8.18 18.18 8.18
C GLY A 107 -9.34 18.10 9.19
N ARG A 108 -10.58 17.85 8.74
CA ARG A 108 -11.74 17.71 9.63
C ARG A 108 -11.71 16.43 10.46
N VAL A 109 -11.14 15.37 9.91
CA VAL A 109 -10.98 14.06 10.55
C VAL A 109 -9.58 13.53 10.29
N PRO A 110 -9.03 12.65 11.16
CA PRO A 110 -7.75 12.00 10.91
C PRO A 110 -7.84 11.04 9.74
N PHE A 111 -6.74 10.92 9.00
CA PHE A 111 -6.56 9.99 7.90
C PHE A 111 -5.23 9.24 8.01
N VAL A 112 -5.28 7.90 8.13
CA VAL A 112 -4.12 7.02 8.11
C VAL A 112 -4.01 6.33 6.76
N TYR A 113 -2.97 6.63 6.00
CA TYR A 113 -2.70 6.11 4.66
C TYR A 113 -1.62 5.02 4.71
N ALA A 114 -1.97 3.81 4.26
CA ALA A 114 -1.14 2.62 4.43
C ALA A 114 -0.09 2.39 3.33
N PRO A 115 -0.38 2.63 2.03
CA PRO A 115 0.53 2.23 0.95
C PRO A 115 1.82 3.05 0.87
N PRO A 116 2.84 2.54 0.14
CA PRO A 116 3.92 3.37 -0.34
C PRO A 116 3.42 4.62 -1.06
N TYR A 117 4.10 5.74 -0.87
CA TYR A 117 3.70 7.01 -1.45
C TYR A 117 4.93 7.82 -1.90
N GLU A 118 4.70 8.88 -2.62
CA GLU A 118 5.75 9.69 -3.26
C GLU A 118 6.58 10.56 -2.31
N GLY A 119 6.20 10.62 -1.03
CA GLY A 119 6.79 11.55 -0.05
C GLY A 119 6.10 12.91 -0.02
N GLY A 120 6.47 13.77 0.92
CA GLY A 120 5.85 15.08 1.14
C GLY A 120 4.46 14.98 1.79
N GLY A 121 3.64 16.04 1.66
CA GLY A 121 2.21 15.98 2.02
C GLY A 121 1.91 16.03 3.52
N ARG A 122 2.46 17.04 4.25
CA ARG A 122 2.23 17.24 5.68
C ARG A 122 0.92 17.98 5.97
N ALA A 123 -0.21 17.44 5.52
CA ALA A 123 -1.50 17.99 5.89
C ALA A 123 -1.85 17.65 7.35
N PRO A 124 -2.55 18.54 8.09
CA PRO A 124 -3.05 18.23 9.42
C PRO A 124 -3.87 16.94 9.46
N GLY A 125 -3.62 16.09 10.46
CA GLY A 125 -4.34 14.83 10.67
C GLY A 125 -4.04 13.73 9.66
N VAL A 126 -3.04 13.86 8.79
CA VAL A 126 -2.66 12.82 7.82
C VAL A 126 -1.40 12.11 8.28
N TYR A 127 -1.48 10.78 8.39
CA TYR A 127 -0.40 9.92 8.87
C TYR A 127 -0.09 8.84 7.84
N PHE A 128 1.20 8.54 7.62
CA PHE A 128 1.67 7.64 6.58
C PHE A 128 2.37 6.42 7.18
N LEU A 129 1.95 5.23 6.75
CA LEU A 129 2.56 3.97 7.17
C LEU A 129 3.47 3.36 6.10
N GLY A 130 3.25 3.73 4.85
CA GLY A 130 4.01 3.23 3.72
C GLY A 130 5.33 3.98 3.49
N GLU A 131 6.16 3.39 2.66
CA GLU A 131 7.49 3.85 2.32
C GLU A 131 7.47 4.99 1.32
N THR A 132 8.49 5.84 1.39
CA THR A 132 8.83 6.77 0.30
C THR A 132 9.74 6.10 -0.73
N PRO A 133 9.85 6.62 -1.97
CA PRO A 133 10.67 6.03 -3.03
C PRO A 133 12.12 5.76 -2.64
N ASP A 134 12.72 6.69 -1.90
CA ASP A 134 14.10 6.55 -1.44
C ASP A 134 14.29 5.40 -0.44
N ARG A 135 13.28 5.09 0.34
CA ARG A 135 13.33 3.98 1.30
C ARG A 135 12.92 2.67 0.66
N GLN A 136 11.92 2.71 -0.22
CA GLN A 136 11.37 1.52 -0.85
C GLN A 136 12.26 1.00 -1.98
N LEU A 137 12.60 1.84 -2.93
CA LEU A 137 13.15 1.40 -4.21
C LEU A 137 14.66 1.63 -4.36
N ALA A 138 15.22 2.65 -3.70
CA ALA A 138 16.64 2.93 -3.81
C ALA A 138 17.52 1.74 -3.40
N PRO A 139 17.25 1.02 -2.28
CA PRO A 139 18.05 -0.15 -1.90
C PRO A 139 18.00 -1.27 -2.95
N GLY A 140 16.82 -1.53 -3.54
CA GLY A 140 16.66 -2.51 -4.63
C GLY A 140 17.40 -2.11 -5.91
N ILE A 141 17.37 -0.82 -6.27
CA ILE A 141 18.14 -0.27 -7.39
C ILE A 141 19.64 -0.47 -7.16
N GLU A 142 20.14 -0.10 -5.99
CA GLU A 142 21.56 -0.23 -5.62
C GLU A 142 22.00 -1.69 -5.61
N TRP A 143 21.16 -2.59 -5.09
CA TRP A 143 21.42 -4.03 -5.08
C TRP A 143 21.53 -4.61 -6.49
N LEU A 144 20.56 -4.29 -7.37
CA LEU A 144 20.58 -4.76 -8.76
C LEU A 144 21.76 -4.17 -9.54
N ALA A 145 22.06 -2.88 -9.35
CA ALA A 145 23.22 -2.23 -9.96
C ALA A 145 24.54 -2.84 -9.51
N GLY A 146 24.69 -3.24 -8.24
CA GLY A 146 25.87 -3.87 -7.68
C GLY A 146 25.96 -5.36 -8.03
N THR A 147 24.93 -6.14 -7.66
CA THR A 147 24.95 -7.61 -7.71
C THR A 147 24.72 -8.14 -9.12
N ARG A 148 23.76 -7.56 -9.85
CA ARG A 148 23.40 -7.96 -11.22
C ARG A 148 24.12 -7.11 -12.28
N ARG A 149 24.90 -6.11 -11.86
CA ARG A 149 25.58 -5.15 -12.75
C ARG A 149 24.63 -4.45 -13.73
N ALA A 150 23.37 -4.21 -13.29
CA ALA A 150 22.38 -3.53 -14.10
C ALA A 150 22.76 -2.06 -14.31
N ARG A 151 23.17 -1.69 -15.51
CA ARG A 151 23.65 -0.34 -15.88
C ARG A 151 22.65 0.41 -16.75
N ARG A 152 21.82 -0.30 -17.48
CA ARG A 152 20.84 0.24 -18.43
C ARG A 152 19.45 0.01 -17.90
N TRP A 153 18.76 1.06 -17.49
CA TRP A 153 17.45 0.97 -16.85
C TRP A 153 16.34 1.56 -17.73
N TYR A 154 15.23 0.86 -17.82
CA TYR A 154 13.99 1.40 -18.36
C TYR A 154 13.03 1.71 -17.22
N LEU A 155 12.39 2.91 -17.24
CA LEU A 155 11.40 3.29 -16.25
C LEU A 155 10.01 3.14 -16.87
N LEU A 156 9.15 2.28 -16.31
CA LEU A 156 7.81 2.04 -16.83
C LEU A 156 6.77 2.13 -15.71
N GLY A 157 5.79 2.99 -15.86
CA GLY A 157 4.74 3.20 -14.86
C GLY A 157 3.39 3.62 -15.43
N ASN A 158 2.35 3.57 -14.60
CA ASN A 158 1.08 4.20 -14.92
C ASN A 158 1.19 5.72 -14.80
N ASP A 159 0.35 6.44 -15.55
CA ASP A 159 0.42 7.90 -15.64
C ASP A 159 -0.39 8.60 -14.56
N TYR A 160 0.16 8.62 -13.32
CA TYR A 160 -0.37 9.39 -12.20
C TYR A 160 0.77 9.87 -11.27
N ILE A 161 0.44 10.52 -10.15
CA ILE A 161 1.42 11.24 -9.32
C ILE A 161 2.54 10.34 -8.77
N TRP A 162 2.23 9.13 -8.25
CA TRP A 162 3.24 8.27 -7.63
C TRP A 162 4.33 7.81 -8.62
N PRO A 163 4.03 7.19 -9.79
CA PRO A 163 5.08 6.81 -10.74
C PRO A 163 5.92 7.99 -11.23
N ARG A 164 5.30 9.15 -11.46
CA ARG A 164 6.02 10.35 -11.90
C ARG A 164 7.10 10.77 -10.91
N LEU A 165 6.77 10.81 -9.62
CA LEU A 165 7.69 11.21 -8.57
C LEU A 165 8.70 10.11 -8.21
N VAL A 166 8.30 8.83 -8.28
CA VAL A 166 9.22 7.69 -8.17
C VAL A 166 10.27 7.73 -9.26
N HIS A 167 9.88 7.92 -10.52
CA HIS A 167 10.83 8.02 -11.64
C HIS A 167 11.79 9.20 -11.47
N ALA A 168 11.29 10.35 -10.99
CA ALA A 168 12.12 11.51 -10.71
C ALA A 168 13.19 11.22 -9.63
N SER A 169 12.79 10.57 -8.51
CA SER A 169 13.70 10.12 -7.46
C SER A 169 14.70 9.08 -7.98
N ALA A 170 14.22 8.05 -8.70
CA ALA A 170 15.04 6.96 -9.20
C ALA A 170 16.17 7.43 -10.14
N ARG A 171 15.99 8.47 -10.94
CA ARG A 171 17.04 9.01 -11.83
C ARG A 171 18.29 9.45 -11.05
N GLY A 172 18.11 10.09 -9.90
CA GLY A 172 19.21 10.48 -9.03
C GLY A 172 19.97 9.27 -8.48
N ARG A 173 19.22 8.27 -8.01
CA ARG A 173 19.79 7.03 -7.46
C ARG A 173 20.50 6.18 -8.51
N LEU A 174 19.92 6.05 -9.69
CA LEU A 174 20.55 5.36 -10.81
C LEU A 174 21.87 5.99 -11.20
N ARG A 175 21.89 7.33 -11.32
CA ARG A 175 23.13 8.06 -11.61
C ARG A 175 24.20 7.84 -10.54
N ALA A 176 23.83 7.90 -9.26
CA ALA A 176 24.74 7.64 -8.14
C ALA A 176 25.27 6.20 -8.15
N ALA A 177 24.48 5.23 -8.60
CA ALA A 177 24.87 3.83 -8.77
C ALA A 177 25.67 3.57 -10.08
N GLY A 178 26.03 4.60 -10.85
CA GLY A 178 26.73 4.47 -12.13
C GLY A 178 25.89 3.81 -13.23
N ALA A 179 24.57 3.94 -13.14
CA ALA A 179 23.62 3.44 -14.13
C ALA A 179 22.96 4.57 -14.91
N SER A 180 22.40 4.27 -16.07
CA SER A 180 21.74 5.21 -16.97
C SER A 180 20.31 4.79 -17.27
N VAL A 181 19.42 5.77 -17.49
CA VAL A 181 18.07 5.55 -17.99
C VAL A 181 18.10 5.51 -19.51
N VAL A 182 17.79 4.35 -20.10
CA VAL A 182 17.77 4.13 -21.55
C VAL A 182 16.40 4.34 -22.18
N GLY A 183 15.38 4.49 -21.36
CA GLY A 183 14.03 4.81 -21.78
C GLY A 183 13.10 5.04 -20.60
N GLU A 184 12.01 5.75 -20.85
CA GLU A 184 10.95 5.99 -19.89
C GLU A 184 9.61 6.06 -20.58
N SER A 185 8.60 5.50 -19.91
CA SER A 185 7.22 5.61 -20.35
C SER A 185 6.27 5.65 -19.16
N LEU A 186 5.31 6.54 -19.26
CA LEU A 186 4.15 6.60 -18.39
C LEU A 186 2.91 6.36 -19.26
N VAL A 187 2.04 5.43 -18.86
CA VAL A 187 0.91 4.97 -19.65
C VAL A 187 -0.40 5.04 -18.88
N ARG A 188 -1.49 5.23 -19.60
CA ARG A 188 -2.83 5.10 -19.04
C ARG A 188 -3.08 3.67 -18.60
N TYR A 189 -4.01 3.50 -17.68
CA TYR A 189 -4.46 2.18 -17.26
C TYR A 189 -4.97 1.37 -18.46
N GLY A 190 -4.60 0.09 -18.49
CA GLY A 190 -4.92 -0.84 -19.58
C GLY A 190 -3.98 -0.80 -20.81
N GLU A 191 -2.97 0.08 -20.81
CA GLU A 191 -2.10 0.25 -21.98
C GLU A 191 -0.67 -0.29 -21.82
N ALA A 192 -0.32 -0.83 -20.64
CA ALA A 192 1.06 -1.20 -20.31
C ALA A 192 1.66 -2.23 -21.28
N VAL A 193 0.89 -3.22 -21.71
CA VAL A 193 1.36 -4.30 -22.60
C VAL A 193 1.79 -3.78 -23.99
N ARG A 194 1.19 -2.69 -24.44
CA ARG A 194 1.54 -2.07 -25.75
C ARG A 194 2.99 -1.56 -25.80
N LEU A 195 3.62 -1.39 -24.65
CA LEU A 195 5.01 -0.90 -24.59
C LEU A 195 6.05 -2.03 -24.60
N LEU A 196 5.64 -3.30 -24.66
CA LEU A 196 6.54 -4.43 -24.57
C LEU A 196 7.67 -4.36 -25.62
N ASP A 197 7.33 -4.15 -26.89
CA ASP A 197 8.30 -4.05 -27.99
C ASP A 197 9.25 -2.86 -27.81
N ARG A 198 8.73 -1.73 -27.34
CA ARG A 198 9.53 -0.53 -27.08
C ARG A 198 10.54 -0.77 -25.94
N VAL A 199 10.10 -1.44 -24.88
CA VAL A 199 10.97 -1.80 -23.75
C VAL A 199 12.04 -2.78 -24.22
N ALA A 200 11.66 -3.81 -24.99
CA ALA A 200 12.59 -4.80 -25.55
C ALA A 200 13.63 -4.16 -26.49
N ALA A 201 13.19 -3.26 -27.37
CA ALA A 201 14.08 -2.53 -28.29
C ALA A 201 15.11 -1.65 -27.58
N ALA A 202 14.80 -1.13 -26.40
CA ALA A 202 15.73 -0.35 -25.58
C ALA A 202 16.84 -1.21 -24.96
N ARG A 203 16.71 -2.54 -24.97
CA ARG A 203 17.65 -3.51 -24.40
C ARG A 203 18.14 -3.11 -23.00
N PRO A 204 17.25 -2.95 -22.03
CA PRO A 204 17.64 -2.65 -20.66
C PRO A 204 18.26 -3.86 -19.98
N ASP A 205 19.13 -3.64 -18.98
CA ASP A 205 19.57 -4.68 -18.03
C ASP A 205 18.53 -4.87 -16.93
N ALA A 206 17.82 -3.79 -16.58
CA ALA A 206 16.75 -3.80 -15.59
C ALA A 206 15.62 -2.80 -15.95
N ILE A 207 14.43 -3.11 -15.45
CA ILE A 207 13.23 -2.28 -15.58
C ILE A 207 12.75 -1.92 -14.18
N LEU A 208 12.57 -0.63 -13.91
CA LEU A 208 11.83 -0.18 -12.74
C LEU A 208 10.35 -0.12 -13.12
N LEU A 209 9.55 -1.02 -12.52
CA LEU A 209 8.11 -1.12 -12.75
C LEU A 209 7.36 -0.40 -11.64
N THR A 210 6.71 0.70 -12.00
CA THR A 210 5.74 1.43 -11.19
C THR A 210 4.33 1.32 -11.78
N LEU A 211 4.09 0.22 -12.50
CA LEU A 211 2.75 -0.24 -12.85
C LEU A 211 2.06 -0.77 -11.61
N ILE A 212 0.72 -0.70 -11.58
CA ILE A 212 -0.09 -1.17 -10.46
C ILE A 212 -1.16 -2.17 -10.91
N GLY A 213 -1.56 -3.05 -10.00
CA GLY A 213 -2.69 -3.96 -10.14
C GLY A 213 -2.71 -4.75 -11.44
N SER A 214 -3.81 -4.70 -12.18
CA SER A 214 -3.99 -5.47 -13.42
C SER A 214 -2.99 -5.11 -14.53
N ASP A 215 -2.50 -3.88 -14.59
CA ASP A 215 -1.47 -3.48 -15.56
C ASP A 215 -0.11 -4.13 -15.24
N LEU A 216 0.25 -4.18 -13.95
CA LEU A 216 1.45 -4.85 -13.49
C LEU A 216 1.39 -6.35 -13.82
N VAL A 217 0.25 -6.98 -13.56
CA VAL A 217 0.01 -8.40 -13.86
C VAL A 217 0.11 -8.66 -15.37
N ALA A 218 -0.62 -7.90 -16.17
CA ALA A 218 -0.67 -8.09 -17.62
C ALA A 218 0.72 -7.89 -18.27
N PHE A 219 1.44 -6.85 -17.87
CA PHE A 219 2.78 -6.59 -18.39
C PHE A 219 3.77 -7.71 -18.03
N ASN A 220 3.80 -8.17 -16.78
CA ASN A 220 4.72 -9.24 -16.39
C ASN A 220 4.40 -10.58 -17.09
N ARG A 221 3.12 -10.91 -17.28
CA ARG A 221 2.72 -12.08 -18.09
C ARG A 221 3.24 -11.98 -19.53
N ALA A 222 3.00 -10.86 -20.18
CA ALA A 222 3.44 -10.64 -21.56
C ALA A 222 4.97 -10.62 -21.67
N TYR A 223 5.65 -10.03 -20.69
CA TYR A 223 7.11 -9.97 -20.62
C TYR A 223 7.74 -11.36 -20.52
N ALA A 224 7.23 -12.20 -19.62
CA ALA A 224 7.69 -13.58 -19.45
C ALA A 224 7.37 -14.44 -20.68
N ALA A 225 6.18 -14.31 -21.26
CA ALA A 225 5.78 -15.01 -22.48
C ALA A 225 6.65 -14.64 -23.70
N ALA A 226 7.15 -13.41 -23.76
CA ALA A 226 8.08 -12.96 -24.80
C ALA A 226 9.53 -13.44 -24.59
N GLY A 227 9.83 -14.18 -23.51
CA GLY A 227 11.18 -14.67 -23.20
C GLY A 227 12.20 -13.56 -22.93
N LEU A 228 11.77 -12.39 -22.46
CA LEU A 228 12.65 -11.27 -22.17
C LEU A 228 13.34 -11.47 -20.81
N GLY A 229 14.64 -11.15 -20.72
CA GLY A 229 15.50 -11.54 -19.60
C GLY A 229 16.01 -10.39 -18.72
N ALA A 230 15.59 -9.13 -18.92
CA ALA A 230 16.00 -8.04 -18.03
C ALA A 230 15.35 -8.17 -16.65
N ALA A 231 16.08 -7.80 -15.60
CA ALA A 231 15.56 -7.79 -14.23
C ALA A 231 14.40 -6.79 -14.12
N ARG A 232 13.36 -7.14 -13.35
CA ARG A 232 12.19 -6.28 -13.13
C ARG A 232 12.07 -5.97 -11.63
N LEU A 233 12.28 -4.71 -11.26
CA LEU A 233 12.08 -4.23 -9.89
C LEU A 233 10.71 -3.57 -9.77
N CYS A 234 9.84 -4.14 -8.95
CA CYS A 234 8.46 -3.69 -8.76
C CYS A 234 8.29 -3.01 -7.40
N GLY A 235 7.66 -1.83 -7.38
CA GLY A 235 7.29 -1.12 -6.16
C GLY A 235 5.85 -1.37 -5.68
N ALA A 236 5.07 -2.19 -6.42
CA ALA A 236 3.66 -2.48 -6.10
C ALA A 236 3.29 -3.94 -6.40
N LEU A 237 4.28 -4.83 -6.45
CA LEU A 237 4.06 -6.26 -6.61
C LEU A 237 3.98 -6.92 -5.23
N GLU A 238 2.91 -7.65 -5.01
CA GLU A 238 2.62 -8.40 -3.80
C GLU A 238 2.17 -9.82 -4.14
N GLU A 239 1.89 -10.64 -3.15
CA GLU A 239 1.54 -12.06 -3.30
C GLU A 239 0.33 -12.26 -4.24
N HIS A 240 -0.73 -11.47 -4.08
CA HIS A 240 -1.90 -11.58 -4.96
C HIS A 240 -1.59 -11.14 -6.41
N GLY A 241 -0.69 -10.17 -6.57
CA GLY A 241 -0.18 -9.78 -7.89
C GLY A 241 0.64 -10.88 -8.54
N LEU A 242 1.51 -11.54 -7.77
CA LEU A 242 2.30 -12.68 -8.22
C LEU A 242 1.40 -13.88 -8.60
N LEU A 243 0.38 -14.16 -7.77
CA LEU A 243 -0.66 -15.13 -8.10
C LEU A 243 -1.40 -14.75 -9.39
N GLY A 244 -1.78 -13.47 -9.52
CA GLY A 244 -2.39 -12.91 -10.71
C GLY A 244 -1.53 -13.07 -11.98
N ILE A 245 -0.21 -12.96 -11.87
CA ILE A 245 0.74 -13.25 -12.97
C ILE A 245 0.68 -14.74 -13.36
N GLY A 246 0.39 -15.62 -12.42
CA GLY A 246 0.51 -17.07 -12.57
C GLY A 246 1.87 -17.58 -12.12
N GLY A 247 2.56 -16.79 -11.30
CA GLY A 247 3.92 -17.03 -10.86
C GLY A 247 4.99 -16.48 -11.80
N ASP A 248 6.24 -16.54 -11.38
CA ASP A 248 7.41 -16.18 -12.21
C ASP A 248 8.50 -17.24 -12.10
N GLY A 249 8.91 -17.80 -13.22
CA GLY A 249 10.01 -18.77 -13.33
C GLY A 249 11.28 -18.17 -13.94
N THR A 250 11.32 -16.85 -14.18
CA THR A 250 12.50 -16.22 -14.82
C THR A 250 13.66 -16.01 -13.86
N GLY A 251 13.38 -15.95 -12.54
CA GLY A 251 14.34 -15.59 -11.50
C GLY A 251 14.79 -14.13 -11.54
N GLU A 252 14.15 -13.29 -12.38
CA GLU A 252 14.50 -11.88 -12.60
C GLU A 252 13.34 -10.94 -12.27
N LEU A 253 12.34 -11.40 -11.51
CA LEU A 253 11.26 -10.58 -10.99
C LEU A 253 11.47 -10.30 -9.49
N TYR A 254 11.56 -9.03 -9.13
CA TYR A 254 11.82 -8.56 -7.78
C TYR A 254 10.72 -7.62 -7.31
N ALA A 255 10.33 -7.74 -6.06
CA ALA A 255 9.42 -6.83 -5.37
C ALA A 255 10.15 -6.17 -4.18
N SER A 256 9.93 -4.87 -3.98
CA SER A 256 10.51 -4.13 -2.85
C SER A 256 9.37 -3.59 -1.97
N MET A 257 9.15 -4.21 -0.80
CA MET A 257 8.01 -3.94 0.08
C MET A 257 8.42 -4.02 1.54
N GLY A 258 7.70 -3.32 2.40
CA GLY A 258 7.90 -3.39 3.86
C GLY A 258 7.29 -4.63 4.53
N TYR A 259 6.47 -5.38 3.83
CA TYR A 259 5.86 -6.62 4.30
C TYR A 259 5.78 -7.64 3.17
N PHE A 260 6.01 -8.90 3.53
CA PHE A 260 5.67 -10.09 2.76
C PHE A 260 5.01 -11.09 3.71
N ARG A 261 4.07 -11.88 3.19
CA ARG A 261 3.36 -12.91 3.97
C ARG A 261 4.31 -13.81 4.75
N ASP A 262 5.41 -14.20 4.11
CA ASP A 262 6.36 -15.18 4.65
C ASP A 262 7.59 -14.52 5.30
N LEU A 263 7.42 -13.32 5.90
CA LEU A 263 8.45 -12.73 6.74
C LEU A 263 8.81 -13.70 7.88
N PRO A 264 10.10 -14.08 8.04
CA PRO A 264 10.52 -15.10 9.00
C PRO A 264 10.59 -14.54 10.42
N THR A 265 9.47 -14.01 10.92
CA THR A 265 9.35 -13.44 12.27
C THR A 265 8.18 -14.06 13.01
N ALA A 266 8.31 -14.19 14.32
CA ALA A 266 7.20 -14.68 15.18
C ALA A 266 5.97 -13.75 15.06
N ALA A 267 6.17 -12.44 14.90
CA ALA A 267 5.09 -11.48 14.74
C ALA A 267 4.30 -11.70 13.44
N SER A 268 4.99 -11.96 12.32
CA SER A 268 4.34 -12.27 11.03
C SER A 268 3.60 -13.60 11.07
N LEU A 269 4.22 -14.64 11.65
CA LEU A 269 3.56 -15.94 11.82
C LEU A 269 2.30 -15.82 12.69
N GLY A 270 2.38 -15.12 13.82
CA GLY A 270 1.24 -14.91 14.71
C GLY A 270 0.11 -14.12 14.04
N PHE A 271 0.44 -13.14 13.19
CA PHE A 271 -0.55 -12.41 12.41
C PHE A 271 -1.23 -13.32 11.38
N SER A 272 -0.47 -14.12 10.64
CA SER A 272 -1.00 -15.07 9.65
C SER A 272 -1.92 -16.10 10.32
N GLN A 273 -1.55 -16.62 11.51
CA GLN A 273 -2.39 -17.55 12.26
C GLN A 273 -3.72 -16.91 12.69
N ARG A 274 -3.72 -15.67 13.18
CA ARG A 274 -4.97 -14.96 13.56
C ARG A 274 -5.85 -14.71 12.33
N TYR A 275 -5.26 -14.30 11.22
CA TYR A 275 -5.98 -14.08 9.96
C TYR A 275 -6.64 -15.37 9.47
N THR A 276 -5.89 -16.47 9.39
CA THR A 276 -6.42 -17.78 8.96
C THR A 276 -7.46 -18.33 9.93
N ALA A 277 -7.24 -18.21 11.23
CA ALA A 277 -8.21 -18.61 12.24
C ALA A 277 -9.54 -17.88 12.12
N ARG A 278 -9.51 -16.59 11.69
CA ARG A 278 -10.72 -15.77 11.54
C ARG A 278 -11.44 -15.98 10.21
N PHE A 279 -10.69 -16.10 9.10
CA PHE A 279 -11.28 -16.08 7.75
C PHE A 279 -11.19 -17.41 7.01
N GLY A 280 -10.52 -18.41 7.58
CA GLY A 280 -10.31 -19.72 6.96
C GLY A 280 -9.08 -19.77 6.05
N GLU A 281 -8.76 -20.98 5.60
CA GLU A 281 -7.60 -21.23 4.74
C GLU A 281 -7.82 -20.74 3.30
N ASP A 282 -9.07 -20.67 2.85
CA ASP A 282 -9.47 -20.13 1.54
C ASP A 282 -9.55 -18.60 1.51
N ALA A 283 -9.17 -17.93 2.61
CA ALA A 283 -9.17 -16.47 2.65
C ALA A 283 -8.23 -15.86 1.61
N PRO A 284 -8.54 -14.66 1.11
CA PRO A 284 -7.63 -13.92 0.22
C PRO A 284 -6.22 -13.86 0.79
N MET A 285 -5.22 -14.17 -0.05
CA MET A 285 -3.82 -14.26 0.36
C MET A 285 -3.33 -12.96 1.01
N LEU A 286 -2.70 -13.08 2.19
CA LEU A 286 -2.09 -11.94 2.87
C LEU A 286 -1.04 -11.26 2.00
N ASN A 287 -1.03 -9.94 2.04
CA ASN A 287 -0.13 -9.10 1.26
C ASN A 287 0.14 -7.77 1.99
N ALA A 288 1.08 -6.99 1.47
CA ALA A 288 1.53 -5.75 2.10
C ALA A 288 0.43 -4.70 2.26
N HIS A 289 -0.40 -4.49 1.24
CA HIS A 289 -1.47 -3.49 1.31
C HIS A 289 -2.60 -3.92 2.24
N GLY A 290 -2.92 -5.21 2.25
CA GLY A 290 -3.90 -5.77 3.19
C GLY A 290 -3.42 -5.60 4.63
N HIS A 291 -2.21 -6.07 4.93
CA HIS A 291 -1.60 -5.89 6.25
C HIS A 291 -1.51 -4.41 6.65
N GLY A 292 -1.19 -3.52 5.69
CA GLY A 292 -1.19 -2.08 5.91
C GLY A 292 -2.55 -1.52 6.35
N CYS A 293 -3.68 -2.09 5.88
CA CYS A 293 -5.01 -1.70 6.35
C CYS A 293 -5.26 -2.09 7.81
N TYR A 294 -4.78 -3.26 8.24
CA TYR A 294 -4.78 -3.63 9.67
C TYR A 294 -4.02 -2.59 10.49
N GLU A 295 -2.80 -2.26 10.08
CA GLU A 295 -1.96 -1.27 10.75
C GLU A 295 -2.58 0.13 10.77
N ALA A 296 -3.26 0.53 9.70
CA ALA A 296 -3.90 1.84 9.63
C ALA A 296 -5.01 1.99 10.67
N VAL A 297 -5.84 0.96 10.86
CA VAL A 297 -6.88 0.94 11.90
C VAL A 297 -6.25 0.90 13.29
N ALA A 298 -5.22 0.08 13.51
CA ALA A 298 -4.50 -0.02 14.78
C ALA A 298 -3.77 1.29 15.14
N MET A 299 -3.11 1.95 14.18
CA MET A 299 -2.43 3.22 14.40
C MET A 299 -3.41 4.35 14.74
N LEU A 300 -4.57 4.39 14.08
CA LEU A 300 -5.63 5.33 14.41
C LEU A 300 -6.08 5.14 15.87
N ALA A 301 -6.33 3.90 16.28
CA ALA A 301 -6.71 3.57 17.65
C ALA A 301 -5.65 3.99 18.67
N ALA A 302 -4.36 3.72 18.38
CA ALA A 302 -3.25 4.10 19.23
C ALA A 302 -3.12 5.63 19.37
N LEU A 303 -3.28 6.38 18.29
CA LEU A 303 -3.34 7.84 18.31
C LEU A 303 -4.48 8.34 19.18
N CYS A 304 -5.69 7.80 19.01
CA CYS A 304 -6.87 8.18 19.77
C CYS A 304 -6.71 7.88 21.27
N ALA A 305 -6.18 6.70 21.61
CA ALA A 305 -5.93 6.29 23.00
C ALA A 305 -4.93 7.24 23.68
N ARG A 306 -3.86 7.60 22.97
CA ARG A 306 -2.84 8.51 23.49
C ARG A 306 -3.33 9.95 23.64
N ALA A 307 -4.17 10.41 22.71
CA ALA A 307 -4.74 11.76 22.73
C ALA A 307 -5.97 11.92 23.64
N GLY A 308 -6.63 10.81 24.00
CA GLY A 308 -7.95 10.83 24.64
C GLY A 308 -9.04 11.48 23.75
N SER A 309 -8.84 11.55 22.43
CA SER A 309 -9.66 12.34 21.53
C SER A 309 -9.57 11.82 20.08
N LEU A 310 -10.57 12.15 19.26
CA LEU A 310 -10.56 11.99 17.81
C LEU A 310 -10.24 13.31 17.06
N ALA A 311 -10.12 14.41 17.79
CA ALA A 311 -9.87 15.72 17.17
C ALA A 311 -8.45 15.81 16.58
N VAL A 312 -8.35 16.21 15.32
CA VAL A 312 -7.08 16.30 14.59
C VAL A 312 -5.98 17.07 15.35
N PRO A 313 -6.24 18.26 15.96
CA PRO A 313 -5.19 18.96 16.71
C PRO A 313 -4.66 18.16 17.90
N ALA A 314 -5.51 17.38 18.60
CA ALA A 314 -5.09 16.56 19.73
C ALA A 314 -4.26 15.36 19.27
N LEU A 315 -4.65 14.73 18.15
CA LEU A 315 -3.89 13.62 17.54
C LEU A 315 -2.52 14.10 17.04
N ASP A 316 -2.48 15.24 16.35
CA ASP A 316 -1.24 15.83 15.86
C ASP A 316 -0.25 16.17 16.97
N ALA A 317 -0.75 16.60 18.13
CA ALA A 317 0.09 16.92 19.29
C ALA A 317 0.78 15.68 19.91
N VAL A 318 0.21 14.50 19.72
CA VAL A 318 0.76 13.22 20.27
C VAL A 318 1.29 12.30 19.20
N ALA A 319 1.26 12.68 17.92
CA ALA A 319 1.58 11.81 16.81
C ALA A 319 3.00 11.23 16.93
N ASP A 320 3.98 12.09 17.18
CA ASP A 320 5.36 11.66 17.33
C ASP A 320 5.54 10.77 18.57
N GLY A 321 6.15 9.63 18.37
CA GLY A 321 6.33 8.61 19.38
C GLY A 321 5.08 7.76 19.66
N THR A 322 4.00 7.86 18.86
CA THR A 322 2.92 6.86 18.90
C THR A 322 3.41 5.55 18.29
N VAL A 323 3.13 4.45 18.99
CA VAL A 323 3.68 3.12 18.69
C VAL A 323 2.56 2.10 18.54
N ILE A 324 2.71 1.22 17.56
CA ILE A 324 1.95 -0.04 17.45
C ILE A 324 2.89 -1.22 17.26
N THR A 325 2.43 -2.42 17.63
CA THR A 325 3.09 -3.68 17.27
C THR A 325 2.33 -4.33 16.12
N SER A 326 3.06 -4.76 15.09
CA SER A 326 2.50 -5.38 13.89
C SER A 326 3.31 -6.59 13.44
N ALA A 327 2.92 -7.24 12.35
CA ALA A 327 3.71 -8.30 11.74
C ALA A 327 5.10 -7.84 11.25
N ARG A 328 5.27 -6.54 11.00
CA ARG A 328 6.56 -5.91 10.67
C ARG A 328 7.41 -5.55 11.90
N GLY A 329 6.94 -5.87 13.09
CA GLY A 329 7.56 -5.49 14.37
C GLY A 329 6.96 -4.24 14.98
N THR A 330 7.76 -3.49 15.73
CA THR A 330 7.35 -2.23 16.35
C THR A 330 7.40 -1.09 15.35
N LEU A 331 6.28 -0.43 15.14
CA LEU A 331 6.16 0.74 14.29
C LEU A 331 5.99 1.99 15.14
N THR A 332 6.87 2.95 14.97
CA THR A 332 6.81 4.25 15.65
C THR A 332 6.54 5.36 14.64
N LEU A 333 5.53 6.16 14.92
CA LEU A 333 5.23 7.35 14.13
C LEU A 333 6.20 8.48 14.50
N LEU A 334 6.90 9.01 13.52
CA LEU A 334 7.82 10.15 13.65
C LEU A 334 7.59 11.10 12.48
N ASP A 335 7.37 12.36 12.77
CA ASP A 335 7.07 13.35 11.74
C ASP A 335 5.90 12.90 10.83
N ARG A 336 4.85 12.33 11.45
CA ARG A 336 3.64 11.76 10.80
C ARG A 336 3.90 10.60 9.84
N GLN A 337 5.08 9.99 9.89
CA GLN A 337 5.46 8.86 9.06
C GLN A 337 6.06 7.74 9.89
N VAL A 338 5.75 6.50 9.54
CA VAL A 338 6.41 5.32 10.11
C VAL A 338 7.68 5.01 9.31
N ARG A 339 8.71 4.58 10.03
CA ARG A 339 9.94 4.04 9.44
C ARG A 339 10.10 2.60 9.86
N HIS A 340 10.30 1.72 8.89
CA HIS A 340 10.50 0.28 9.10
C HIS A 340 11.45 -0.26 8.02
N PRO A 341 12.03 -1.44 8.21
CA PRO A 341 12.83 -2.11 7.20
C PRO A 341 12.04 -2.38 5.92
N VAL A 342 12.73 -2.36 4.80
CA VAL A 342 12.20 -2.78 3.49
C VAL A 342 12.90 -4.06 3.09
N HIS A 343 12.16 -4.97 2.50
CA HIS A 343 12.65 -6.25 2.05
C HIS A 343 12.64 -6.30 0.53
N LEU A 344 13.65 -6.96 -0.06
CA LEU A 344 13.67 -7.31 -1.47
C LEU A 344 13.27 -8.78 -1.59
N GLY A 345 12.12 -9.04 -2.17
CA GLY A 345 11.65 -10.38 -2.52
C GLY A 345 11.97 -10.68 -3.97
N ARG A 346 12.64 -11.82 -4.24
CA ARG A 346 12.75 -12.38 -5.59
C ARG A 346 11.63 -13.40 -5.79
N ALA A 347 10.84 -13.24 -6.83
CA ALA A 347 9.82 -14.21 -7.18
C ALA A 347 10.46 -15.52 -7.69
N ASP A 348 9.87 -16.65 -7.27
CA ASP A 348 10.19 -17.99 -7.74
C ASP A 348 8.91 -18.83 -7.69
N GLY A 349 8.34 -19.15 -8.83
CA GLY A 349 6.99 -19.68 -8.90
C GLY A 349 5.99 -18.68 -8.32
N LEU A 350 5.20 -19.13 -7.36
CA LEU A 350 4.16 -18.34 -6.68
C LEU A 350 4.62 -17.72 -5.34
N GLU A 351 5.90 -17.81 -5.01
CA GLU A 351 6.44 -17.39 -3.73
C GLU A 351 7.50 -16.30 -3.90
N PHE A 352 7.76 -15.56 -2.79
CA PHE A 352 8.87 -14.60 -2.71
C PHE A 352 9.96 -15.14 -1.81
N PHE A 353 11.17 -15.27 -2.33
CA PHE A 353 12.37 -15.53 -1.56
C PHE A 353 13.02 -14.22 -1.12
N LEU A 354 12.98 -13.97 0.18
CA LEU A 354 13.48 -12.72 0.73
C LEU A 354 14.99 -12.68 0.70
N GLN A 355 15.51 -11.60 0.15
CA GLN A 355 16.90 -11.21 0.27
C GLN A 355 17.11 -10.53 1.64
N LYS A 356 18.36 -10.15 1.97
CA LYS A 356 18.62 -9.43 3.24
C LYS A 356 17.75 -8.17 3.33
N PRO A 357 17.19 -7.87 4.52
CA PRO A 357 16.46 -6.63 4.72
C PRO A 357 17.36 -5.41 4.51
N PHE A 358 16.79 -4.36 3.95
CA PHE A 358 17.41 -3.05 3.86
C PHE A 358 16.96 -2.18 5.05
N GLN A 359 17.90 -1.57 5.74
CA GLN A 359 17.64 -0.70 6.90
C GLN A 359 17.48 0.76 6.48
#